data_1c094420534b3f1e3e066656c16f3824
#
_entry.id   1c094420534b3f1e3e066656c16f3824
#
_cell.length_a   1.000
_cell.length_b   1.000
_cell.length_c   1.000
_cell.angle_alpha   90.00
_cell.angle_beta   90.00
_cell.angle_gamma   90.00
#
_symmetry.space_group_name_H-M   'P 1'
#
loop_
_entity.id
_entity.type
_entity.pdbx_description
1 polymer ?
#
loop_
_entity_poly.entity_id
_entity_poly.type
_entity_poly.pdbx_seq_one_letter_code
_entity_poly.pdbx_strand_id
1 'polypeptide(L)'
;KATTIKYGKFDISTPYTYMRYKPKNKADVDKISQALQKMTHEDLTIRVVNDAENRQTLLYGMGDQHLDIVVSRLLNEYKVEIELSRPKIAYKETIKKQSDVEYKYKKQSGGHGQYGHVKMRFSPSGDLTKPYEFATEVVGGAVPKNFFPAVEKGIQESVERGPLAGYPVVGVKAVLYDGSYHPVDSSEMAFKTAAIQAFKKGFMDASPILLEPIASVKVLVPDKYTGDIMGD
;
A
#
# COMPACT_ATOMS: atom_id res chain seq x y z
N LYS A 1 43.61 -34.02 4.99
CA LYS A 1 42.69 -32.98 4.44
C LYS A 1 41.28 -33.49 4.65
N ALA A 2 40.47 -32.76 5.42
CA ALA A 2 39.06 -33.12 5.62
C ALA A 2 38.32 -32.86 4.31
N THR A 3 37.69 -33.89 3.74
CA THR A 3 36.85 -33.75 2.54
C THR A 3 35.52 -33.21 2.98
N THR A 4 35.19 -31.98 2.57
CA THR A 4 33.89 -31.35 2.84
C THR A 4 32.85 -32.00 1.92
N ILE A 5 31.97 -32.80 2.48
CA ILE A 5 30.86 -33.41 1.77
C ILE A 5 29.73 -32.33 1.73
N LYS A 6 29.27 -31.99 0.55
CA LYS A 6 28.09 -31.12 0.36
C LYS A 6 26.98 -31.95 -0.27
N TYR A 7 25.80 -31.87 0.32
CA TYR A 7 24.60 -32.44 -0.31
C TYR A 7 24.18 -31.59 -1.50
N GLY A 8 23.63 -32.21 -2.53
CA GLY A 8 23.03 -31.51 -3.67
C GLY A 8 21.83 -30.68 -3.25
N LYS A 9 21.45 -29.70 -4.06
CA LYS A 9 20.19 -28.95 -3.84
C LYS A 9 19.01 -29.87 -4.16
N PHE A 10 18.05 -29.91 -3.25
CA PHE A 10 16.75 -30.54 -3.52
C PHE A 10 15.83 -29.47 -4.11
N ASP A 11 15.08 -29.83 -5.14
CA ASP A 11 13.99 -29.00 -5.64
C ASP A 11 12.80 -29.13 -4.69
N ILE A 12 12.57 -28.09 -3.90
CA ILE A 12 11.43 -28.00 -2.99
C ILE A 12 10.27 -27.39 -3.77
N SER A 13 9.12 -28.06 -3.74
CA SER A 13 7.91 -27.55 -4.36
C SER A 13 7.54 -26.18 -3.78
N THR A 14 7.30 -25.21 -4.65
CA THR A 14 6.84 -23.89 -4.24
C THR A 14 5.40 -23.96 -3.78
N PRO A 15 5.05 -23.44 -2.60
CA PRO A 15 3.65 -23.40 -2.17
C PRO A 15 2.84 -22.47 -3.05
N TYR A 16 1.69 -22.93 -3.54
CA TYR A 16 0.83 -22.19 -4.48
C TYR A 16 -0.36 -21.53 -3.81
N THR A 17 -0.81 -22.09 -2.68
CA THR A 17 -1.98 -21.59 -1.96
C THR A 17 -1.54 -20.73 -0.80
N TYR A 18 -2.25 -19.66 -0.54
CA TYR A 18 -2.01 -18.84 0.63
C TYR A 18 -3.30 -18.25 1.17
N MET A 19 -3.35 -18.12 2.49
CA MET A 19 -4.45 -17.49 3.21
C MET A 19 -3.89 -16.48 4.20
N ARG A 20 -4.65 -15.44 4.46
CA ARG A 20 -4.38 -14.54 5.56
C ARG A 20 -4.73 -15.23 6.87
N TYR A 21 -3.87 -15.13 7.88
CA TYR A 21 -4.22 -15.60 9.21
C TYR A 21 -4.27 -14.47 10.23
N LYS A 22 -5.06 -14.68 11.26
CA LYS A 22 -5.13 -13.85 12.45
C LYS A 22 -5.10 -14.73 13.69
N PRO A 23 -4.38 -14.34 14.76
CA PRO A 23 -4.56 -14.93 16.07
C PRO A 23 -6.00 -14.76 16.55
N LYS A 24 -6.62 -15.80 17.07
CA LYS A 24 -7.91 -15.66 17.76
C LYS A 24 -7.75 -14.89 19.07
N ASN A 25 -6.63 -15.12 19.78
CA ASN A 25 -6.28 -14.39 20.99
C ASN A 25 -5.02 -13.54 20.73
N LYS A 26 -5.09 -12.24 21.01
CA LYS A 26 -3.98 -11.31 20.82
C LYS A 26 -2.78 -11.61 21.73
N ALA A 27 -2.99 -12.25 22.87
CA ALA A 27 -1.92 -12.63 23.78
C ALA A 27 -1.02 -13.76 23.22
N ASP A 28 -1.50 -14.51 22.22
CA ASP A 28 -0.78 -15.65 21.66
C ASP A 28 0.09 -15.31 20.43
N VAL A 29 0.17 -14.03 20.03
CA VAL A 29 0.90 -13.58 18.83
C VAL A 29 2.33 -14.10 18.77
N ASP A 30 3.08 -13.93 19.86
CA ASP A 30 4.48 -14.34 19.93
C ASP A 30 4.62 -15.89 19.91
N LYS A 31 3.73 -16.58 20.61
CA LYS A 31 3.70 -18.04 20.67
C LYS A 31 3.35 -18.64 19.29
N ILE A 32 2.39 -18.04 18.57
CA ILE A 32 2.04 -18.42 17.19
C ILE A 32 3.24 -18.21 16.26
N SER A 33 3.90 -17.05 16.37
CA SER A 33 5.08 -16.74 15.55
C SER A 33 6.20 -17.76 15.75
N GLN A 34 6.52 -18.10 17.00
CA GLN A 34 7.53 -19.11 17.33
C GLN A 34 7.14 -20.52 16.85
N ALA A 35 5.86 -20.89 16.99
CA ALA A 35 5.35 -22.17 16.52
C ALA A 35 5.44 -22.28 14.99
N LEU A 36 4.98 -21.27 14.27
CA LEU A 36 5.07 -21.22 12.80
C LEU A 36 6.53 -21.24 12.32
N GLN A 37 7.44 -20.53 13.00
CA GLN A 37 8.86 -20.58 12.68
C GLN A 37 9.43 -21.98 12.81
N LYS A 38 9.10 -22.73 13.86
CA LYS A 38 9.51 -24.14 14.00
C LYS A 38 8.95 -25.01 12.87
N MET A 39 7.65 -24.84 12.56
CA MET A 39 6.99 -25.59 11.49
C MET A 39 7.59 -25.32 10.11
N THR A 40 8.04 -24.09 9.82
CA THR A 40 8.72 -23.77 8.55
C THR A 40 10.12 -24.37 8.44
N HIS A 41 10.76 -24.75 9.56
CA HIS A 41 12.00 -25.52 9.55
C HIS A 41 11.78 -27.03 9.36
N GLU A 42 10.65 -27.55 9.80
CA GLU A 42 10.26 -28.96 9.64
C GLU A 42 9.70 -29.22 8.24
N ASP A 43 8.92 -28.28 7.71
CA ASP A 43 8.28 -28.35 6.41
C ASP A 43 8.62 -27.11 5.57
N LEU A 44 9.50 -27.29 4.60
CA LEU A 44 9.99 -26.22 3.72
C LEU A 44 8.94 -25.74 2.69
N THR A 45 7.80 -26.39 2.60
CA THR A 45 6.65 -25.96 1.78
C THR A 45 5.70 -25.02 2.52
N ILE A 46 5.93 -24.79 3.81
CA ILE A 46 5.23 -23.77 4.60
C ILE A 46 6.03 -22.47 4.54
N ARG A 47 5.36 -21.35 4.21
CA ARG A 47 5.97 -20.02 4.28
C ARG A 47 5.05 -19.05 5.02
N VAL A 48 5.65 -18.16 5.78
CA VAL A 48 4.97 -17.05 6.44
C VAL A 48 5.54 -15.75 5.87
N VAL A 49 4.66 -14.89 5.34
CA VAL A 49 5.04 -13.62 4.73
C VAL A 49 4.28 -12.49 5.41
N ASN A 50 5.01 -11.50 5.89
CA ASN A 50 4.41 -10.26 6.38
C ASN A 50 4.21 -9.29 5.20
N ASP A 51 2.96 -9.13 4.80
CA ASP A 51 2.54 -8.16 3.77
C ASP A 51 2.26 -6.81 4.44
N ALA A 52 3.30 -5.99 4.53
CA ALA A 52 3.23 -4.68 5.17
C ALA A 52 2.31 -3.71 4.43
N GLU A 53 2.21 -3.81 3.09
CA GLU A 53 1.37 -2.96 2.25
C GLU A 53 -0.11 -3.12 2.62
N ASN A 54 -0.58 -4.35 2.78
CA ASN A 54 -1.97 -4.65 3.12
C ASN A 54 -2.21 -4.86 4.61
N ARG A 55 -1.15 -4.71 5.43
CA ARG A 55 -1.18 -4.92 6.89
C ARG A 55 -1.81 -6.27 7.24
N GLN A 56 -1.25 -7.32 6.69
CA GLN A 56 -1.67 -8.70 6.91
C GLN A 56 -0.49 -9.64 6.95
N THR A 57 -0.68 -10.80 7.57
CA THR A 57 0.28 -11.89 7.51
C THR A 57 -0.32 -13.05 6.72
N LEU A 58 0.44 -13.57 5.78
CA LEU A 58 0.05 -14.62 4.87
C LEU A 58 0.73 -15.92 5.26
N LEU A 59 -0.04 -16.99 5.30
CA LEU A 59 0.42 -18.36 5.48
C LEU A 59 0.29 -19.10 4.14
N TYR A 60 1.41 -19.56 3.60
CA TYR A 60 1.49 -20.29 2.35
C TYR A 60 1.60 -21.78 2.63
N GLY A 61 0.99 -22.60 1.77
CA GLY A 61 1.04 -24.05 1.78
C GLY A 61 0.79 -24.65 0.40
N MET A 62 0.85 -25.97 0.29
CA MET A 62 0.66 -26.69 -0.98
C MET A 62 -0.81 -26.80 -1.41
N GLY A 63 -1.75 -26.50 -0.53
CA GLY A 63 -3.19 -26.55 -0.78
C GLY A 63 -3.97 -26.30 0.50
N ASP A 64 -5.30 -26.21 0.39
CA ASP A 64 -6.18 -25.91 1.52
C ASP A 64 -6.07 -26.94 2.64
N GLN A 65 -6.03 -28.23 2.31
CA GLN A 65 -5.85 -29.31 3.30
C GLN A 65 -4.53 -29.18 4.05
N HIS A 66 -3.46 -28.73 3.37
CA HIS A 66 -2.18 -28.50 4.03
C HIS A 66 -2.27 -27.35 5.05
N LEU A 67 -2.96 -26.26 4.70
CA LEU A 67 -3.19 -25.15 5.62
C LEU A 67 -4.05 -25.56 6.81
N ASP A 68 -5.05 -26.42 6.62
CA ASP A 68 -5.88 -26.97 7.70
C ASP A 68 -5.07 -27.86 8.66
N ILE A 69 -4.10 -28.62 8.14
CA ILE A 69 -3.15 -29.40 8.96
C ILE A 69 -2.31 -28.46 9.80
N VAL A 70 -1.80 -27.36 9.23
CA VAL A 70 -1.03 -26.37 9.99
C VAL A 70 -1.86 -25.76 11.14
N VAL A 71 -3.12 -25.40 10.87
CA VAL A 71 -4.05 -24.88 11.89
C VAL A 71 -4.27 -25.92 12.99
N SER A 72 -4.51 -27.19 12.61
CA SER A 72 -4.74 -28.29 13.54
C SER A 72 -3.50 -28.56 14.43
N ARG A 73 -2.30 -28.48 13.85
CA ARG A 73 -1.04 -28.64 14.61
C ARG A 73 -0.83 -27.48 15.59
N LEU A 74 -1.11 -26.24 15.18
CA LEU A 74 -1.03 -25.09 16.09
C LEU A 74 -1.94 -25.28 17.32
N LEU A 75 -3.17 -25.79 17.11
CA LEU A 75 -4.09 -26.06 18.19
C LEU A 75 -3.61 -27.24 19.06
N ASN A 76 -3.28 -28.37 18.45
CA ASN A 76 -3.04 -29.61 19.16
C ASN A 76 -1.66 -29.66 19.85
N GLU A 77 -0.61 -29.18 19.18
CA GLU A 77 0.76 -29.24 19.66
C GLU A 77 1.14 -28.00 20.50
N TYR A 78 0.75 -26.81 20.01
CA TYR A 78 1.17 -25.53 20.59
C TYR A 78 0.09 -24.85 21.45
N LYS A 79 -1.15 -25.37 21.47
CA LYS A 79 -2.28 -24.82 22.24
C LYS A 79 -2.54 -23.35 21.92
N VAL A 80 -2.46 -22.99 20.64
CA VAL A 80 -2.79 -21.67 20.10
C VAL A 80 -3.70 -21.79 18.89
N GLU A 81 -4.56 -20.80 18.68
CA GLU A 81 -5.53 -20.81 17.59
C GLU A 81 -5.34 -19.62 16.64
N ILE A 82 -5.43 -19.91 15.36
CA ILE A 82 -5.49 -18.91 14.30
C ILE A 82 -6.79 -19.08 13.50
N GLU A 83 -7.22 -18.00 12.90
CA GLU A 83 -8.32 -17.96 11.94
C GLU A 83 -7.77 -17.67 10.54
N LEU A 84 -8.08 -18.52 9.58
CA LEU A 84 -7.75 -18.31 8.17
C LEU A 84 -8.86 -17.53 7.49
N SER A 85 -8.49 -16.61 6.63
CA SER A 85 -9.41 -15.81 5.83
C SER A 85 -8.79 -15.46 4.48
N ARG A 86 -9.62 -15.08 3.50
CA ARG A 86 -9.12 -14.64 2.20
C ARG A 86 -8.17 -13.46 2.36
N PRO A 87 -7.05 -13.41 1.61
CA PRO A 87 -6.13 -12.29 1.63
C PRO A 87 -6.82 -11.00 1.19
N LYS A 88 -6.37 -9.88 1.73
CA LYS A 88 -6.76 -8.58 1.20
C LYS A 88 -6.10 -8.37 -0.14
N ILE A 89 -6.84 -7.81 -1.08
CA ILE A 89 -6.33 -7.44 -2.40
C ILE A 89 -5.61 -6.09 -2.30
N ALA A 90 -4.45 -5.99 -2.93
CA ALA A 90 -3.65 -4.77 -2.98
C ALA A 90 -4.23 -3.78 -4.01
N TYR A 91 -5.38 -3.19 -3.70
CA TYR A 91 -5.94 -2.12 -4.51
C TYR A 91 -5.08 -0.87 -4.42
N LYS A 92 -5.08 -0.09 -5.50
CA LYS A 92 -4.50 1.26 -5.55
C LYS A 92 -5.53 2.23 -6.10
N GLU A 93 -5.32 3.52 -5.84
CA GLU A 93 -6.17 4.58 -6.38
C GLU A 93 -5.41 5.38 -7.44
N THR A 94 -6.11 5.85 -8.46
CA THR A 94 -5.56 6.79 -9.45
C THR A 94 -6.67 7.68 -10.01
N ILE A 95 -6.31 8.64 -10.84
CA ILE A 95 -7.24 9.57 -11.49
C ILE A 95 -7.21 9.39 -13.00
N LYS A 96 -8.35 9.66 -13.66
CA LYS A 96 -8.48 9.58 -15.13
C LYS A 96 -8.42 10.92 -15.82
N LYS A 97 -8.78 12.01 -15.13
CA LYS A 97 -8.91 13.34 -15.70
C LYS A 97 -8.01 14.33 -14.97
N GLN A 98 -7.81 15.48 -15.59
CA GLN A 98 -7.20 16.63 -14.95
C GLN A 98 -8.24 17.39 -14.12
N SER A 99 -7.79 17.93 -13.00
CA SER A 99 -8.55 18.90 -12.19
C SER A 99 -7.67 20.07 -11.80
N ASP A 100 -8.26 21.25 -11.70
CA ASP A 100 -7.63 22.46 -11.18
C ASP A 100 -8.39 22.87 -9.92
N VAL A 101 -7.67 23.03 -8.81
CA VAL A 101 -8.25 23.25 -7.49
C VAL A 101 -7.54 24.38 -6.76
N GLU A 102 -8.34 25.23 -6.18
CA GLU A 102 -7.89 26.26 -5.24
C GLU A 102 -8.33 25.88 -3.83
N TYR A 103 -7.40 25.97 -2.88
CA TYR A 103 -7.69 25.78 -1.47
C TYR A 103 -6.97 26.82 -0.61
N LYS A 104 -7.76 27.50 0.22
CA LYS A 104 -7.27 28.50 1.17
C LYS A 104 -7.51 27.99 2.59
N TYR A 105 -6.43 27.64 3.28
CA TYR A 105 -6.46 27.30 4.68
C TYR A 105 -6.26 28.58 5.50
N LYS A 106 -7.31 29.00 6.18
CA LYS A 106 -7.27 30.15 7.12
C LYS A 106 -7.88 29.73 8.43
N LYS A 107 -7.09 29.85 9.50
CA LYS A 107 -7.56 29.63 10.87
C LYS A 107 -7.08 30.78 11.74
N GLN A 108 -8.00 31.39 12.47
CA GLN A 108 -7.71 32.46 13.37
C GLN A 108 -8.32 32.10 14.73
N SER A 109 -7.44 31.86 15.71
CA SER A 109 -7.85 31.50 17.09
C SER A 109 -6.95 32.29 18.05
N GLY A 110 -7.30 33.55 18.32
CA GLY A 110 -6.63 34.40 19.33
C GLY A 110 -5.10 34.42 19.22
N GLY A 111 -4.49 35.52 18.75
CA GLY A 111 -3.04 35.63 18.54
C GLY A 111 -2.63 35.45 17.06
N HIS A 112 -1.49 34.76 16.83
CA HIS A 112 -1.05 34.48 15.46
C HIS A 112 -2.00 33.52 14.74
N GLY A 113 -2.48 33.92 13.55
CA GLY A 113 -3.31 33.09 12.69
C GLY A 113 -2.50 32.02 11.93
N GLN A 114 -3.20 31.18 11.19
CA GLN A 114 -2.60 30.23 10.23
C GLN A 114 -3.14 30.54 8.84
N TYR A 115 -2.23 30.69 7.87
CA TYR A 115 -2.60 30.99 6.51
C TYR A 115 -1.76 30.18 5.51
N GLY A 116 -2.42 29.44 4.65
CA GLY A 116 -1.82 28.73 3.52
C GLY A 116 -2.81 28.71 2.36
N HIS A 117 -2.38 29.21 1.20
CA HIS A 117 -3.23 29.25 0.02
C HIS A 117 -2.47 28.70 -1.18
N VAL A 118 -3.04 27.67 -1.80
CA VAL A 118 -2.45 26.97 -2.95
C VAL A 118 -3.48 26.83 -4.06
N LYS A 119 -3.01 27.00 -5.30
CA LYS A 119 -3.73 26.57 -6.50
C LYS A 119 -2.93 25.45 -7.16
N MET A 120 -3.56 24.32 -7.29
CA MET A 120 -2.91 23.10 -7.73
C MET A 120 -3.67 22.45 -8.88
N ARG A 121 -2.90 21.88 -9.79
CA ARG A 121 -3.40 21.05 -10.89
C ARG A 121 -3.02 19.62 -10.63
N PHE A 122 -3.98 18.72 -10.75
CA PHE A 122 -3.79 17.28 -10.65
C PHE A 122 -4.14 16.66 -12.00
N SER A 123 -3.26 15.78 -12.48
CA SER A 123 -3.45 15.05 -13.75
C SER A 123 -2.83 13.66 -13.67
N PRO A 124 -3.25 12.71 -14.52
CA PRO A 124 -2.54 11.45 -14.66
C PRO A 124 -1.06 11.68 -15.05
N SER A 125 -0.12 11.02 -14.39
CA SER A 125 1.31 11.12 -14.74
C SER A 125 1.68 10.21 -15.92
N GLY A 126 0.89 9.16 -16.17
CA GLY A 126 1.21 8.10 -17.14
C GLY A 126 2.13 7.02 -16.60
N ASP A 127 2.72 7.19 -15.43
CA ASP A 127 3.61 6.23 -14.78
C ASP A 127 2.99 5.70 -13.47
N LEU A 128 2.37 4.52 -13.53
CA LEU A 128 1.76 3.86 -12.37
C LEU A 128 2.78 3.21 -11.41
N THR A 129 4.08 3.24 -11.75
CA THR A 129 5.12 2.71 -10.86
C THR A 129 5.46 3.69 -9.75
N LYS A 130 5.19 4.98 -9.96
CA LYS A 130 5.40 6.04 -8.98
C LYS A 130 4.09 6.46 -8.32
N PRO A 131 4.10 6.78 -7.02
CA PRO A 131 2.94 7.32 -6.33
C PRO A 131 2.50 8.65 -6.91
N TYR A 132 3.44 9.59 -7.02
CA TYR A 132 3.19 10.92 -7.54
C TYR A 132 4.43 11.51 -8.21
N GLU A 133 4.19 12.57 -8.98
CA GLU A 133 5.20 13.51 -9.47
C GLU A 133 4.80 14.91 -8.99
N PHE A 134 5.75 15.66 -8.45
CA PHE A 134 5.52 17.03 -7.99
C PHE A 134 6.28 18.01 -8.86
N ALA A 135 5.61 19.07 -9.29
CA ALA A 135 6.20 20.15 -10.05
C ALA A 135 5.69 21.50 -9.56
N THR A 136 6.46 22.57 -9.82
CA THR A 136 6.11 23.94 -9.46
C THR A 136 6.18 24.83 -10.67
N GLU A 137 5.11 25.59 -10.94
CA GLU A 137 4.98 26.57 -12.03
C GLU A 137 4.66 27.97 -11.47
N VAL A 138 4.95 28.23 -10.20
CA VAL A 138 4.63 29.50 -9.55
C VAL A 138 5.44 30.65 -10.15
N VAL A 139 4.75 31.71 -10.58
CA VAL A 139 5.33 32.93 -11.15
C VAL A 139 5.20 34.08 -10.15
N GLY A 140 6.15 35.03 -10.20
CA GLY A 140 6.05 36.28 -9.43
C GLY A 140 6.17 36.16 -7.90
N GLY A 141 6.57 34.96 -7.38
CA GLY A 141 6.73 34.77 -5.93
C GLY A 141 5.42 34.73 -5.16
N ALA A 142 4.29 34.42 -5.82
CA ALA A 142 2.98 34.32 -5.19
C ALA A 142 2.97 33.35 -4.00
N VAL A 143 3.74 32.26 -4.09
CA VAL A 143 4.10 31.38 -2.97
C VAL A 143 5.62 31.40 -2.82
N PRO A 144 6.18 31.79 -1.67
CA PRO A 144 7.61 31.75 -1.43
C PRO A 144 8.18 30.33 -1.56
N LYS A 145 9.37 30.21 -2.18
CA LYS A 145 9.99 28.89 -2.48
C LYS A 145 10.27 28.03 -1.24
N ASN A 146 10.47 28.64 -0.08
CA ASN A 146 10.66 27.92 1.18
C ASN A 146 9.44 27.09 1.61
N PHE A 147 8.24 27.39 1.08
CA PHE A 147 7.03 26.60 1.37
C PHE A 147 6.78 25.45 0.38
N PHE A 148 7.51 25.38 -0.74
CA PHE A 148 7.34 24.30 -1.73
C PHE A 148 7.57 22.89 -1.12
N PRO A 149 8.62 22.67 -0.29
CA PRO A 149 8.80 21.36 0.35
C PRO A 149 7.65 21.00 1.29
N ALA A 150 7.02 21.99 1.94
CA ALA A 150 5.87 21.74 2.80
C ALA A 150 4.63 21.31 2.00
N VAL A 151 4.41 21.92 0.84
CA VAL A 151 3.34 21.53 -0.10
C VAL A 151 3.58 20.11 -0.61
N GLU A 152 4.79 19.80 -1.07
CA GLU A 152 5.17 18.47 -1.55
C GLU A 152 4.99 17.40 -0.45
N LYS A 153 5.40 17.69 0.78
CA LYS A 153 5.19 16.80 1.93
C LYS A 153 3.71 16.54 2.20
N GLY A 154 2.85 17.57 1.98
CA GLY A 154 1.40 17.40 2.06
C GLY A 154 0.86 16.42 1.02
N ILE A 155 1.37 16.48 -0.22
CA ILE A 155 1.04 15.53 -1.28
C ILE A 155 1.54 14.13 -0.95
N GLN A 156 2.80 14.01 -0.51
CA GLN A 156 3.41 12.74 -0.12
C GLN A 156 2.60 12.01 0.94
N GLU A 157 2.15 12.70 1.98
CA GLU A 157 1.30 12.09 3.01
C GLU A 157 -0.09 11.73 2.50
N SER A 158 -0.62 12.50 1.55
CA SER A 158 -1.95 12.26 0.98
C SER A 158 -2.01 11.04 0.07
N VAL A 159 -0.91 10.73 -0.64
CA VAL A 159 -0.86 9.56 -1.54
C VAL A 159 -0.71 8.23 -0.80
N GLU A 160 -0.26 8.25 0.45
CA GLU A 160 -0.20 7.02 1.27
C GLU A 160 -1.60 6.44 1.55
N ARG A 161 -2.61 7.32 1.61
CA ARG A 161 -3.99 6.94 1.86
C ARG A 161 -4.94 7.79 1.03
N GLY A 162 -5.31 7.27 -0.13
CA GLY A 162 -6.17 7.95 -1.08
C GLY A 162 -7.56 8.29 -0.54
N PRO A 163 -8.15 9.38 -1.06
CA PRO A 163 -9.44 9.88 -0.56
C PRO A 163 -10.66 9.09 -1.06
N LEU A 164 -10.54 8.23 -2.07
CA LEU A 164 -11.64 7.46 -2.63
C LEU A 164 -12.05 6.29 -1.71
N ALA A 165 -11.12 5.43 -1.35
CA ALA A 165 -11.38 4.23 -0.56
C ALA A 165 -10.28 3.95 0.49
N GLY A 166 -9.28 4.82 0.59
CA GLY A 166 -8.19 4.72 1.57
C GLY A 166 -7.04 3.84 1.15
N TYR A 167 -6.94 3.48 -0.13
CA TYR A 167 -5.81 2.74 -0.70
C TYR A 167 -4.69 3.69 -1.15
N PRO A 168 -3.44 3.19 -1.28
CA PRO A 168 -2.35 4.00 -1.79
C PRO A 168 -2.63 4.55 -3.18
N VAL A 169 -2.27 5.80 -3.43
CA VAL A 169 -2.43 6.47 -4.73
C VAL A 169 -1.20 6.25 -5.60
N VAL A 170 -1.40 6.04 -6.89
CA VAL A 170 -0.34 5.94 -7.89
C VAL A 170 -0.67 6.73 -9.15
N GLY A 171 0.37 7.14 -9.88
CA GLY A 171 0.23 7.72 -11.21
C GLY A 171 -0.38 9.12 -11.23
N VAL A 172 -0.14 9.94 -10.21
CA VAL A 172 -0.68 11.32 -10.12
C VAL A 172 0.45 12.33 -10.27
N LYS A 173 0.26 13.30 -11.16
CA LYS A 173 1.10 14.50 -11.28
C LYS A 173 0.40 15.66 -10.58
N ALA A 174 1.08 16.25 -9.59
CA ALA A 174 0.63 17.41 -8.84
C ALA A 174 1.49 18.63 -9.18
N VAL A 175 0.88 19.68 -9.67
CA VAL A 175 1.56 20.93 -10.05
C VAL A 175 1.03 22.07 -9.19
N LEU A 176 1.93 22.69 -8.42
CA LEU A 176 1.65 23.97 -7.75
C LEU A 176 1.91 25.09 -8.73
N TYR A 177 0.87 25.81 -9.18
CA TYR A 177 1.05 26.85 -10.19
C TYR A 177 0.77 28.28 -9.69
N ASP A 178 0.02 28.43 -8.59
CA ASP A 178 -0.27 29.74 -7.99
C ASP A 178 -0.67 29.60 -6.52
N GLY A 179 -0.87 30.70 -5.84
CA GLY A 179 -1.33 30.75 -4.47
C GLY A 179 -1.15 32.16 -3.89
N SER A 180 -1.15 32.28 -2.58
CA SER A 180 -0.75 33.48 -1.87
C SER A 180 -0.24 33.17 -0.47
N TYR A 181 0.51 34.07 0.11
CA TYR A 181 1.01 33.96 1.47
C TYR A 181 0.65 35.19 2.28
N HIS A 182 0.68 35.04 3.59
CA HIS A 182 0.55 36.16 4.54
C HIS A 182 1.85 36.30 5.32
N PRO A 183 2.47 37.53 5.38
CA PRO A 183 3.80 37.71 5.96
C PRO A 183 3.96 37.21 7.42
N VAL A 184 2.86 37.22 8.19
CA VAL A 184 2.87 36.87 9.62
C VAL A 184 2.26 35.50 9.88
N ASP A 185 1.15 35.15 9.18
CA ASP A 185 0.34 33.96 9.50
C ASP A 185 0.68 32.73 8.65
N SER A 186 1.52 32.89 7.61
CA SER A 186 1.93 31.75 6.78
C SER A 186 3.01 30.92 7.47
N SER A 187 2.84 29.61 7.43
CA SER A 187 3.75 28.63 7.98
C SER A 187 3.80 27.37 7.11
N GLU A 188 4.87 26.59 7.25
CA GLU A 188 5.00 25.29 6.58
C GLU A 188 3.81 24.38 6.88
N MET A 189 3.35 24.35 8.14
CA MET A 189 2.18 23.56 8.55
C MET A 189 0.90 24.02 7.86
N ALA A 190 0.70 25.34 7.70
CA ALA A 190 -0.48 25.87 7.02
C ALA A 190 -0.47 25.52 5.54
N PHE A 191 0.68 25.62 4.84
CA PHE A 191 0.81 25.21 3.45
C PHE A 191 0.68 23.70 3.24
N LYS A 192 1.27 22.90 4.15
CA LYS A 192 1.08 21.44 4.14
C LYS A 192 -0.39 21.07 4.28
N THR A 193 -1.09 21.69 5.24
CA THR A 193 -2.53 21.44 5.43
C THR A 193 -3.36 21.88 4.22
N ALA A 194 -3.04 23.03 3.63
CA ALA A 194 -3.68 23.50 2.41
C ALA A 194 -3.49 22.52 1.26
N ALA A 195 -2.28 21.99 1.08
CA ALA A 195 -1.96 20.99 0.05
C ALA A 195 -2.73 19.70 0.24
N ILE A 196 -2.83 19.18 1.49
CA ILE A 196 -3.61 17.98 1.81
C ILE A 196 -5.08 18.16 1.44
N GLN A 197 -5.67 19.31 1.76
CA GLN A 197 -7.08 19.57 1.44
C GLN A 197 -7.29 19.80 -0.05
N ALA A 198 -6.36 20.51 -0.72
CA ALA A 198 -6.36 20.67 -2.17
C ALA A 198 -6.28 19.32 -2.89
N PHE A 199 -5.39 18.42 -2.41
CA PHE A 199 -5.28 17.07 -2.96
C PHE A 199 -6.59 16.30 -2.83
N LYS A 200 -7.19 16.27 -1.64
CA LYS A 200 -8.46 15.55 -1.41
C LYS A 200 -9.56 16.03 -2.38
N LYS A 201 -9.70 17.33 -2.52
CA LYS A 201 -10.71 17.91 -3.43
C LYS A 201 -10.37 17.61 -4.89
N GLY A 202 -9.14 17.93 -5.32
CA GLY A 202 -8.70 17.76 -6.71
C GLY A 202 -8.69 16.32 -7.16
N PHE A 203 -8.32 15.41 -6.30
CA PHE A 203 -8.35 13.97 -6.59
C PHE A 203 -9.80 13.49 -6.85
N MET A 204 -10.75 13.91 -6.03
CA MET A 204 -12.16 13.55 -6.22
C MET A 204 -12.77 14.17 -7.48
N ASP A 205 -12.39 15.41 -7.81
CA ASP A 205 -12.85 16.10 -9.01
C ASP A 205 -12.24 15.54 -10.31
N ALA A 206 -11.09 14.83 -10.21
CA ALA A 206 -10.35 14.24 -11.33
C ALA A 206 -10.84 12.85 -11.77
N SER A 207 -12.05 12.44 -11.43
CA SER A 207 -12.61 11.11 -11.74
C SER A 207 -11.74 9.97 -11.23
N PRO A 208 -11.65 9.78 -9.92
CA PRO A 208 -10.82 8.72 -9.32
C PRO A 208 -11.37 7.34 -9.62
N ILE A 209 -10.45 6.37 -9.72
CA ILE A 209 -10.76 4.96 -9.91
C ILE A 209 -9.88 4.08 -9.01
N LEU A 210 -10.37 2.87 -8.73
CA LEU A 210 -9.58 1.79 -8.14
C LEU A 210 -8.86 1.01 -9.24
N LEU A 211 -7.62 0.63 -8.95
CA LEU A 211 -6.82 -0.29 -9.73
C LEU A 211 -6.72 -1.61 -8.97
N GLU A 212 -6.96 -2.70 -9.68
CA GLU A 212 -6.76 -4.06 -9.21
C GLU A 212 -5.38 -4.57 -9.65
N PRO A 213 -4.71 -5.40 -8.84
CA PRO A 213 -3.48 -6.04 -9.27
C PRO A 213 -3.78 -7.07 -10.37
N ILE A 214 -3.02 -7.01 -11.46
CA ILE A 214 -3.07 -8.03 -12.53
C ILE A 214 -1.84 -8.91 -12.37
N ALA A 215 -2.06 -10.23 -12.26
CA ALA A 215 -1.02 -11.21 -12.14
C ALA A 215 -0.85 -12.01 -13.45
N SER A 216 0.39 -12.35 -13.78
CA SER A 216 0.67 -13.36 -14.81
C SER A 216 0.60 -14.74 -14.16
N VAL A 217 -0.26 -15.59 -14.65
CA VAL A 217 -0.48 -16.95 -14.12
C VAL A 217 0.02 -17.97 -15.12
N LYS A 218 0.85 -18.91 -14.66
CA LYS A 218 1.27 -20.08 -15.42
C LYS A 218 0.60 -21.31 -14.84
N VAL A 219 -0.27 -21.93 -15.61
CA VAL A 219 -0.98 -23.14 -15.21
C VAL A 219 -0.33 -24.34 -15.90
N LEU A 220 0.07 -25.34 -15.13
CA LEU A 220 0.63 -26.59 -15.62
C LEU A 220 -0.36 -27.72 -15.35
N VAL A 221 -0.89 -28.30 -16.41
CA VAL A 221 -1.91 -29.36 -16.32
C VAL A 221 -1.62 -30.47 -17.35
N PRO A 222 -2.08 -31.70 -17.09
CA PRO A 222 -2.07 -32.76 -18.10
C PRO A 222 -2.91 -32.36 -19.32
N ASP A 223 -2.48 -32.79 -20.51
CA ASP A 223 -3.08 -32.41 -21.81
C ASP A 223 -4.60 -32.60 -21.88
N LYS A 224 -5.13 -33.65 -21.24
CA LYS A 224 -6.56 -33.95 -21.20
C LYS A 224 -7.43 -32.86 -20.55
N TYR A 225 -6.85 -31.97 -19.73
CA TYR A 225 -7.57 -30.89 -19.06
C TYR A 225 -7.36 -29.53 -19.70
N THR A 226 -6.52 -29.44 -20.75
CA THR A 226 -6.18 -28.17 -21.40
C THR A 226 -7.41 -27.45 -21.94
N GLY A 227 -8.37 -28.18 -22.52
CA GLY A 227 -9.62 -27.62 -23.05
C GLY A 227 -10.49 -26.98 -21.98
N ASP A 228 -10.62 -27.63 -20.83
CA ASP A 228 -11.45 -27.15 -19.72
C ASP A 228 -10.83 -25.86 -19.11
N ILE A 229 -9.49 -25.85 -18.92
CA ILE A 229 -8.77 -24.68 -18.38
C ILE A 229 -8.78 -23.48 -19.33
N MET A 230 -8.80 -23.73 -20.66
CA MET A 230 -8.88 -22.64 -21.64
C MET A 230 -10.27 -22.02 -21.73
N GLY A 231 -11.31 -22.72 -21.27
CA GLY A 231 -12.69 -22.25 -21.26
C GLY A 231 -13.06 -21.42 -20.02
N ASP A 232 -12.34 -21.59 -18.90
CA ASP A 232 -12.51 -20.86 -17.64
C ASP A 232 -11.64 -19.60 -17.59
#